data_b4908f5ba42dd2b82c9fa1f66b364eb5
#
_entry.id   b4908f5ba42dd2b82c9fa1f66b364eb5
#
_cell.length_a   1.000
_cell.length_b   1.000
_cell.length_c   1.000
_cell.angle_alpha   90.00
_cell.angle_beta   90.00
_cell.angle_gamma   90.00
#
_symmetry.space_group_name_H-M   'P 1'
#
loop_
_entity.id
_entity.type
_entity.pdbx_description
1 polymer ?
#
loop_
_entity_poly.entity_id
_entity_poly.type
_entity_poly.pdbx_seq_one_letter_code
_entity_poly.pdbx_strand_id
1 'polypeptide(L)'
;MCIRDRYNPEHQFLASRGYAVLSMNFRGSTGYGRNHVKMANGQWGRKMQDDVTDSVNWAVEQGIADPDNVCIYGASYGGYAVMAGITKTPKMYKCAVNYVGVTDMGLLFSKMPKVWEIWEEQQKIEIGDYDNDKEYLDAVSPINLVDRIETPLYIVHGVRDWRVPIQHAQKLRRELEKNGKVEGEDFWWMVKTDEGHGFYKEANKMELYTELEEFFGRYLKDS
;
A
#
# COMPACT_ATOMS: atom_id res chain seq x y z
N MET A 1 -11.85 6.10 0.63
CA MET A 1 -11.12 5.84 1.87
C MET A 1 -11.24 7.02 2.80
N CYS A 2 -11.32 6.80 4.10
CA CYS A 2 -11.56 7.89 5.06
C CYS A 2 -10.48 7.80 6.12
N ILE A 3 -9.45 8.64 6.02
CA ILE A 3 -8.61 8.92 7.17
C ILE A 3 -9.36 10.01 7.94
N ARG A 4 -9.79 9.68 9.15
CA ARG A 4 -10.40 10.67 10.04
C ARG A 4 -9.36 11.03 11.07
N ASP A 5 -9.28 12.30 11.41
CA ASP A 5 -8.46 12.81 12.51
C ASP A 5 -8.97 12.22 13.83
N ARG A 6 -8.48 11.03 14.15
CA ARG A 6 -8.83 10.28 15.36
C ARG A 6 -7.61 9.55 15.90
N TYR A 7 -7.70 9.15 17.15
CA TYR A 7 -6.70 8.27 17.74
C TYR A 7 -6.50 7.01 16.89
N ASN A 8 -5.25 6.75 16.53
CA ASN A 8 -4.84 5.54 15.82
C ASN A 8 -3.75 4.83 16.64
N PRO A 9 -4.03 3.64 17.19
CA PRO A 9 -3.06 2.91 18.02
C PRO A 9 -1.78 2.53 17.27
N GLU A 10 -1.85 2.32 15.96
CA GLU A 10 -0.69 2.01 15.12
C GLU A 10 0.23 3.23 14.95
N HIS A 11 -0.35 4.43 14.75
CA HIS A 11 0.43 5.68 14.77
C HIS A 11 1.10 5.90 16.14
N GLN A 12 0.40 5.59 17.23
CA GLN A 12 0.97 5.71 18.58
C GLN A 12 2.09 4.70 18.83
N PHE A 13 1.93 3.47 18.32
CA PHE A 13 2.97 2.46 18.36
C PHE A 13 4.24 2.96 17.66
N LEU A 14 4.13 3.42 16.41
CA LEU A 14 5.28 3.92 15.65
C LEU A 14 5.91 5.15 16.31
N ALA A 15 5.09 6.11 16.76
CA ALA A 15 5.58 7.29 17.46
C ALA A 15 6.31 6.94 18.77
N SER A 16 5.86 5.90 19.50
CA SER A 16 6.54 5.43 20.72
C SER A 16 7.91 4.78 20.46
N ARG A 17 8.21 4.45 19.18
CA ARG A 17 9.50 3.94 18.70
C ARG A 17 10.39 5.04 18.10
N GLY A 18 9.97 6.30 18.24
CA GLY A 18 10.74 7.45 17.75
C GLY A 18 10.47 7.85 16.30
N TYR A 19 9.50 7.20 15.62
CA TYR A 19 9.19 7.53 14.23
C TYR A 19 8.17 8.67 14.13
N ALA A 20 8.43 9.65 13.27
CA ALA A 20 7.40 10.58 12.84
C ALA A 20 6.43 9.87 11.87
N VAL A 21 5.13 10.03 12.07
CA VAL A 21 4.10 9.40 11.24
C VAL A 21 3.36 10.46 10.43
N LEU A 22 3.59 10.49 9.13
CA LEU A 22 2.84 11.32 8.19
C LEU A 22 1.66 10.54 7.64
N SER A 23 0.46 10.97 7.99
CA SER A 23 -0.79 10.39 7.50
C SER A 23 -1.59 11.46 6.78
N MET A 24 -1.81 11.29 5.48
CA MET A 24 -2.44 12.30 4.64
C MET A 24 -3.81 11.88 4.12
N ASN A 25 -4.65 12.85 3.86
CA ASN A 25 -5.92 12.67 3.15
C ASN A 25 -5.76 13.07 1.69
N PHE A 26 -5.22 12.15 0.85
CA PHE A 26 -5.10 12.36 -0.59
C PHE A 26 -6.48 12.53 -1.24
N ARG A 27 -6.51 13.05 -2.48
CA ARG A 27 -7.76 13.17 -3.25
C ARG A 27 -8.55 11.86 -3.26
N GLY A 28 -9.87 11.95 -3.15
CA GLY A 28 -10.74 10.78 -2.97
C GLY A 28 -11.08 10.47 -1.51
N SER A 29 -10.39 11.09 -0.53
CA SER A 29 -10.73 10.94 0.89
C SER A 29 -12.07 11.58 1.18
N THR A 30 -12.94 10.87 1.93
CA THR A 30 -14.25 11.40 2.31
C THR A 30 -14.12 12.37 3.49
N GLY A 31 -15.10 13.27 3.67
CA GLY A 31 -15.10 14.27 4.72
C GLY A 31 -14.69 15.67 4.26
N TYR A 32 -14.12 15.80 3.06
CA TYR A 32 -13.64 17.06 2.46
C TYR A 32 -14.53 17.57 1.33
N GLY A 33 -15.75 17.04 1.23
CA GLY A 33 -16.76 17.43 0.25
C GLY A 33 -16.69 16.61 -1.04
N ARG A 34 -17.78 16.70 -1.82
CA ARG A 34 -17.98 15.91 -3.04
C ARG A 34 -16.90 16.14 -4.10
N ASN A 35 -16.42 17.37 -4.23
CA ASN A 35 -15.41 17.69 -5.24
C ASN A 35 -14.09 16.99 -4.94
N HIS A 36 -13.67 16.97 -3.68
CA HIS A 36 -12.46 16.26 -3.26
C HIS A 36 -12.54 14.75 -3.55
N VAL A 37 -13.71 14.13 -3.29
CA VAL A 37 -13.95 12.72 -3.64
C VAL A 37 -13.85 12.49 -5.15
N LYS A 38 -14.53 13.32 -5.96
CA LYS A 38 -14.54 13.17 -7.43
C LYS A 38 -13.17 13.39 -8.08
N MET A 39 -12.27 14.12 -7.45
CA MET A 39 -10.90 14.35 -7.97
C MET A 39 -10.09 13.05 -8.08
N ALA A 40 -10.50 11.97 -7.43
CA ALA A 40 -9.85 10.67 -7.48
C ALA A 40 -10.35 9.76 -8.61
N ASN A 41 -11.43 10.11 -9.30
CA ASN A 41 -12.01 9.28 -10.34
C ASN A 41 -10.99 9.03 -11.47
N GLY A 42 -10.68 7.74 -11.75
CA GLY A 42 -9.69 7.32 -12.72
C GLY A 42 -8.26 7.78 -12.40
N GLN A 43 -7.93 8.01 -11.10
CA GLN A 43 -6.63 8.52 -10.68
C GLN A 43 -5.78 7.53 -9.88
N TRP A 44 -6.16 6.28 -9.82
CA TRP A 44 -5.32 5.25 -9.21
C TRP A 44 -3.96 5.17 -9.91
N GLY A 45 -2.87 5.17 -9.13
CA GLY A 45 -1.50 5.19 -9.65
C GLY A 45 -1.07 6.49 -10.36
N ARG A 46 -1.98 7.45 -10.50
CA ARG A 46 -1.76 8.77 -11.12
C ARG A 46 -1.73 9.85 -10.03
N LYS A 47 -2.60 10.85 -10.12
CA LYS A 47 -2.65 12.00 -9.20
C LYS A 47 -2.89 11.62 -7.73
N MET A 48 -3.56 10.51 -7.45
CA MET A 48 -3.66 10.01 -6.06
C MET A 48 -2.29 9.61 -5.51
N GLN A 49 -1.41 9.06 -6.37
CA GLN A 49 -0.04 8.73 -5.98
C GLN A 49 0.85 9.98 -5.96
N ASP A 50 0.59 10.96 -6.82
CA ASP A 50 1.30 12.26 -6.77
C ASP A 50 1.06 12.94 -5.43
N ASP A 51 -0.18 12.94 -4.91
CA ASP A 51 -0.50 13.50 -3.58
C ASP A 51 0.33 12.84 -2.47
N VAL A 52 0.58 11.53 -2.55
CA VAL A 52 1.44 10.81 -1.59
C VAL A 52 2.89 11.30 -1.70
N THR A 53 3.41 11.37 -2.92
CA THR A 53 4.77 11.87 -3.19
C THR A 53 4.94 13.31 -2.73
N ASP A 54 3.98 14.18 -3.07
CA ASP A 54 3.99 15.59 -2.69
C ASP A 54 3.98 15.78 -1.17
N SER A 55 3.25 14.92 -0.43
CA SER A 55 3.22 14.99 1.03
C SER A 55 4.58 14.66 1.66
N VAL A 56 5.33 13.72 1.09
CA VAL A 56 6.69 13.39 1.54
C VAL A 56 7.63 14.56 1.25
N ASN A 57 7.59 15.10 0.01
CA ASN A 57 8.40 16.24 -0.38
C ASN A 57 8.13 17.44 0.54
N TRP A 58 6.86 17.72 0.82
CA TRP A 58 6.48 18.79 1.76
C TRP A 58 7.09 18.56 3.15
N ALA A 59 7.04 17.35 3.70
CA ALA A 59 7.60 17.06 5.01
C ALA A 59 9.14 17.26 5.04
N VAL A 60 9.81 16.89 3.96
CA VAL A 60 11.25 17.13 3.78
C VAL A 60 11.55 18.64 3.69
N GLU A 61 10.80 19.37 2.87
CA GLU A 61 10.96 20.83 2.71
C GLU A 61 10.71 21.59 4.02
N GLN A 62 9.81 21.11 4.87
CA GLN A 62 9.55 21.67 6.20
C GLN A 62 10.60 21.26 7.25
N GLY A 63 11.57 20.41 6.90
CA GLY A 63 12.56 19.89 7.85
C GLY A 63 11.98 18.92 8.89
N ILE A 64 10.80 18.34 8.61
CA ILE A 64 10.14 17.35 9.48
C ILE A 64 10.69 15.95 9.22
N ALA A 65 11.00 15.63 7.96
CA ALA A 65 11.51 14.34 7.53
C ALA A 65 12.89 14.46 6.88
N ASP A 66 13.77 13.52 7.21
CA ASP A 66 15.01 13.31 6.50
C ASP A 66 14.71 12.53 5.20
N PRO A 67 15.05 13.05 3.99
CA PRO A 67 14.80 12.36 2.73
C PRO A 67 15.47 10.99 2.64
N ASP A 68 16.53 10.79 3.39
CA ASP A 68 17.26 9.53 3.46
C ASP A 68 16.69 8.51 4.48
N ASN A 69 15.64 8.87 5.22
CA ASN A 69 15.03 8.06 6.27
C ASN A 69 13.49 7.98 6.17
N VAL A 70 12.96 7.75 4.97
CA VAL A 70 11.51 7.63 4.72
C VAL A 70 11.14 6.20 4.39
N CYS A 71 10.18 5.63 5.12
CA CYS A 71 9.51 4.38 4.75
C CYS A 71 8.04 4.63 4.41
N ILE A 72 7.47 3.79 3.55
CA ILE A 72 6.06 3.83 3.19
C ILE A 72 5.34 2.57 3.68
N TYR A 73 4.22 2.77 4.38
CA TYR A 73 3.40 1.68 4.92
C TYR A 73 1.92 1.92 4.64
N GLY A 74 1.22 0.88 4.21
CA GLY A 74 -0.20 1.00 3.97
C GLY A 74 -0.91 -0.33 3.81
N ALA A 75 -2.23 -0.31 4.09
CA ALA A 75 -3.09 -1.48 4.00
C ALA A 75 -4.15 -1.31 2.91
N SER A 76 -4.55 -2.41 2.26
CA SER A 76 -5.61 -2.42 1.24
C SER A 76 -5.28 -1.49 0.06
N TYR A 77 -6.08 -0.44 -0.19
CA TYR A 77 -5.68 0.63 -1.11
C TYR A 77 -4.34 1.25 -0.71
N GLY A 78 -4.07 1.42 0.59
CA GLY A 78 -2.78 1.90 1.08
C GLY A 78 -1.63 0.97 0.69
N GLY A 79 -1.83 -0.34 0.69
CA GLY A 79 -0.89 -1.32 0.17
C GLY A 79 -0.66 -1.18 -1.34
N TYR A 80 -1.71 -0.87 -2.12
CA TYR A 80 -1.56 -0.48 -3.51
C TYR A 80 -0.72 0.80 -3.66
N ALA A 81 -0.99 1.83 -2.85
CA ALA A 81 -0.23 3.08 -2.87
C ALA A 81 1.25 2.87 -2.49
N VAL A 82 1.54 1.95 -1.56
CA VAL A 82 2.91 1.51 -1.27
C VAL A 82 3.58 0.97 -2.53
N MET A 83 2.96 0.00 -3.18
CA MET A 83 3.50 -0.64 -4.37
C MET A 83 3.65 0.34 -5.54
N ALA A 84 2.65 1.22 -5.75
CA ALA A 84 2.72 2.28 -6.74
C ALA A 84 3.84 3.29 -6.42
N GLY A 85 4.05 3.61 -5.14
CA GLY A 85 5.14 4.48 -4.68
C GLY A 85 6.51 3.93 -5.03
N ILE A 86 6.80 2.69 -4.63
CA ILE A 86 8.12 2.08 -4.85
C ILE A 86 8.40 1.70 -6.32
N THR A 87 7.37 1.67 -7.18
CA THR A 87 7.55 1.47 -8.63
C THR A 87 7.61 2.77 -9.42
N LYS A 88 6.99 3.85 -8.91
CA LYS A 88 6.97 5.17 -9.56
C LYS A 88 8.14 6.05 -9.11
N THR A 89 8.49 5.97 -7.83
CA THR A 89 9.58 6.73 -7.19
C THR A 89 10.51 5.79 -6.40
N PRO A 90 11.21 4.85 -7.07
CA PRO A 90 11.91 3.73 -6.41
C PRO A 90 13.01 4.17 -5.43
N LYS A 91 13.53 5.39 -5.56
CA LYS A 91 14.60 5.92 -4.70
C LYS A 91 14.11 6.76 -3.52
N MET A 92 12.79 6.99 -3.42
CA MET A 92 12.21 7.85 -2.38
C MET A 92 12.15 7.16 -1.01
N TYR A 93 12.06 5.84 -1.00
CA TYR A 93 11.77 5.10 0.22
C TYR A 93 12.89 4.12 0.58
N LYS A 94 13.33 4.14 1.83
CA LYS A 94 14.31 3.18 2.39
C LYS A 94 13.70 1.81 2.67
N CYS A 95 12.40 1.76 2.93
CA CYS A 95 11.65 0.53 3.09
C CYS A 95 10.17 0.71 2.78
N ALA A 96 9.49 -0.40 2.55
CA ALA A 96 8.08 -0.41 2.19
C ALA A 96 7.35 -1.59 2.87
N VAL A 97 6.13 -1.36 3.34
CA VAL A 97 5.29 -2.42 3.90
C VAL A 97 3.95 -2.45 3.20
N ASN A 98 3.72 -3.51 2.43
CA ASN A 98 2.47 -3.79 1.74
C ASN A 98 1.61 -4.74 2.58
N TYR A 99 0.59 -4.22 3.24
CA TYR A 99 -0.34 -5.01 4.04
C TYR A 99 -1.66 -5.20 3.30
N VAL A 100 -1.99 -6.45 2.93
CA VAL A 100 -3.22 -6.85 2.22
C VAL A 100 -3.52 -5.96 1.00
N GLY A 101 -2.48 -5.55 0.27
CA GLY A 101 -2.60 -4.56 -0.80
C GLY A 101 -2.93 -5.16 -2.16
N VAL A 102 -3.61 -4.37 -2.99
CA VAL A 102 -3.84 -4.67 -4.40
C VAL A 102 -2.53 -4.50 -5.18
N THR A 103 -2.17 -5.48 -6.00
CA THR A 103 -0.94 -5.46 -6.81
C THR A 103 -1.19 -5.61 -8.30
N ASP A 104 -2.40 -6.04 -8.67
CA ASP A 104 -2.78 -6.38 -10.05
C ASP A 104 -4.25 -5.99 -10.28
N MET A 105 -4.50 -5.04 -11.17
CA MET A 105 -5.86 -4.57 -11.48
C MET A 105 -6.69 -5.65 -12.17
N GLY A 106 -6.10 -6.43 -13.07
CA GLY A 106 -6.80 -7.54 -13.72
C GLY A 106 -7.25 -8.59 -12.72
N LEU A 107 -6.41 -8.92 -11.75
CA LEU A 107 -6.77 -9.84 -10.67
C LEU A 107 -7.84 -9.25 -9.75
N LEU A 108 -7.77 -7.94 -9.43
CA LEU A 108 -8.78 -7.24 -8.63
C LEU A 108 -10.16 -7.39 -9.26
N PHE A 109 -10.30 -7.04 -10.55
CA PHE A 109 -11.58 -7.12 -11.26
C PHE A 109 -12.06 -8.57 -11.44
N SER A 110 -11.18 -9.50 -11.81
CA SER A 110 -11.54 -10.92 -12.02
C SER A 110 -11.94 -11.67 -10.75
N LYS A 111 -11.54 -11.17 -9.59
CA LYS A 111 -11.84 -11.75 -8.26
C LYS A 111 -12.73 -10.86 -7.40
N MET A 112 -13.35 -9.88 -8.01
CA MET A 112 -14.26 -8.97 -7.30
C MET A 112 -15.37 -9.73 -6.60
N PRO A 113 -15.60 -9.49 -5.31
CA PRO A 113 -16.68 -10.15 -4.57
C PRO A 113 -18.04 -9.81 -5.17
N LYS A 114 -18.91 -10.82 -5.35
CA LYS A 114 -20.27 -10.62 -5.89
C LYS A 114 -21.08 -9.55 -5.15
N VAL A 115 -20.87 -9.40 -3.86
CA VAL A 115 -21.54 -8.37 -3.06
C VAL A 115 -21.19 -6.94 -3.52
N TRP A 116 -20.13 -6.76 -4.29
CA TRP A 116 -19.71 -5.48 -4.84
C TRP A 116 -20.25 -5.20 -6.25
N GLU A 117 -20.93 -6.16 -6.88
CA GLU A 117 -21.58 -5.98 -8.19
C GLU A 117 -22.56 -4.79 -8.18
N ILE A 118 -23.22 -4.54 -7.04
CA ILE A 118 -24.09 -3.37 -6.86
C ILE A 118 -23.36 -2.01 -6.99
N TRP A 119 -22.04 -2.01 -6.86
CA TRP A 119 -21.16 -0.85 -6.95
C TRP A 119 -20.33 -0.83 -8.24
N GLU A 120 -20.59 -1.74 -9.18
CA GLU A 120 -19.76 -1.92 -10.38
C GLU A 120 -19.61 -0.61 -11.17
N GLU A 121 -20.70 0.07 -11.46
CA GLU A 121 -20.67 1.35 -12.18
C GLU A 121 -19.88 2.42 -11.42
N GLN A 122 -19.98 2.46 -10.10
CA GLN A 122 -19.19 3.38 -9.29
C GLN A 122 -17.70 3.03 -9.32
N GLN A 123 -17.36 1.75 -9.32
CA GLN A 123 -15.97 1.30 -9.41
C GLN A 123 -15.36 1.59 -10.77
N LYS A 124 -16.13 1.45 -11.86
CA LYS A 124 -15.71 1.87 -13.21
C LYS A 124 -15.36 3.35 -13.24
N ILE A 125 -16.14 4.19 -12.57
CA ILE A 125 -15.86 5.63 -12.45
C ILE A 125 -14.62 5.91 -11.59
N GLU A 126 -14.48 5.24 -10.45
CA GLU A 126 -13.43 5.51 -9.46
C GLU A 126 -12.07 4.92 -9.86
N ILE A 127 -12.07 3.72 -10.42
CA ILE A 127 -10.84 2.97 -10.74
C ILE A 127 -10.59 2.97 -12.24
N GLY A 128 -11.59 2.63 -13.03
CA GLY A 128 -11.56 2.41 -14.46
C GLY A 128 -12.37 1.17 -14.83
N ASP A 129 -12.72 1.04 -16.10
CA ASP A 129 -13.40 -0.13 -16.67
C ASP A 129 -12.36 -1.06 -17.29
N TYR A 130 -12.19 -2.27 -16.73
CA TYR A 130 -11.14 -3.19 -17.18
C TYR A 130 -11.29 -3.59 -18.66
N ASP A 131 -12.49 -3.63 -19.18
CA ASP A 131 -12.74 -3.97 -20.58
C ASP A 131 -12.38 -2.81 -21.54
N ASN A 132 -12.58 -1.56 -21.10
CA ASN A 132 -12.36 -0.38 -21.92
C ASN A 132 -11.06 0.36 -21.61
N ASP A 133 -10.58 0.31 -20.36
CA ASP A 133 -9.41 1.04 -19.87
C ASP A 133 -8.21 0.11 -19.59
N LYS A 134 -8.18 -1.07 -20.21
CA LYS A 134 -7.18 -2.10 -19.91
C LYS A 134 -5.73 -1.60 -19.97
N GLU A 135 -5.38 -0.84 -21.00
CA GLU A 135 -4.03 -0.29 -21.15
C GLU A 135 -3.63 0.59 -19.96
N TYR A 136 -4.54 1.46 -19.52
CA TYR A 136 -4.33 2.26 -18.32
C TYR A 136 -4.19 1.41 -17.07
N LEU A 137 -5.10 0.48 -16.86
CA LEU A 137 -5.13 -0.36 -15.67
C LEU A 137 -3.91 -1.29 -15.58
N ASP A 138 -3.44 -1.80 -16.72
CA ASP A 138 -2.19 -2.55 -16.80
C ASP A 138 -0.98 -1.67 -16.49
N ALA A 139 -0.96 -0.42 -16.99
CA ALA A 139 0.14 0.52 -16.74
C ALA A 139 0.24 0.97 -15.28
N VAL A 140 -0.86 0.97 -14.53
CA VAL A 140 -0.88 1.31 -13.10
C VAL A 140 -0.94 0.09 -12.19
N SER A 141 -0.85 -1.12 -12.73
CA SER A 141 -0.74 -2.37 -11.99
C SER A 141 0.70 -2.57 -11.51
N PRO A 142 0.99 -2.51 -10.20
CA PRO A 142 2.37 -2.66 -9.71
C PRO A 142 3.04 -3.97 -10.12
N ILE A 143 2.25 -5.02 -10.33
CA ILE A 143 2.75 -6.33 -10.76
C ILE A 143 3.49 -6.29 -12.10
N ASN A 144 3.15 -5.35 -12.97
CA ASN A 144 3.77 -5.16 -14.29
C ASN A 144 5.03 -4.28 -14.23
N LEU A 145 5.38 -3.78 -13.05
CA LEU A 145 6.48 -2.84 -12.81
C LEU A 145 7.45 -3.36 -11.74
N VAL A 146 7.43 -4.66 -11.46
CA VAL A 146 8.24 -5.30 -10.39
C VAL A 146 9.74 -5.13 -10.64
N ASP A 147 10.16 -5.07 -11.90
CA ASP A 147 11.53 -4.81 -12.33
C ASP A 147 12.10 -3.46 -11.83
N ARG A 148 11.22 -2.51 -11.48
CA ARG A 148 11.59 -1.19 -10.95
C ARG A 148 11.77 -1.15 -9.44
N ILE A 149 11.41 -2.21 -8.72
CA ILE A 149 11.46 -2.24 -7.26
C ILE A 149 12.92 -2.38 -6.82
N GLU A 150 13.44 -1.33 -6.21
CA GLU A 150 14.75 -1.32 -5.55
C GLU A 150 14.61 -1.35 -4.02
N THR A 151 13.46 -0.92 -3.51
CA THR A 151 13.15 -0.73 -2.10
C THR A 151 12.93 -2.06 -1.40
N PRO A 152 13.56 -2.35 -0.25
CA PRO A 152 13.23 -3.48 0.61
C PRO A 152 11.74 -3.50 0.97
N LEU A 153 11.09 -4.64 0.71
CA LEU A 153 9.63 -4.75 0.78
C LEU A 153 9.18 -5.82 1.77
N TYR A 154 8.31 -5.43 2.70
CA TYR A 154 7.64 -6.39 3.57
C TYR A 154 6.20 -6.62 3.11
N ILE A 155 5.87 -7.88 2.80
CA ILE A 155 4.56 -8.29 2.30
C ILE A 155 3.82 -9.02 3.42
N VAL A 156 2.67 -8.47 3.83
CA VAL A 156 1.84 -9.03 4.91
C VAL A 156 0.45 -9.33 4.38
N HIS A 157 -0.06 -10.56 4.56
CA HIS A 157 -1.38 -10.93 4.04
C HIS A 157 -2.10 -12.00 4.87
N GLY A 158 -3.44 -11.91 4.91
CA GLY A 158 -4.29 -12.96 5.47
C GLY A 158 -4.82 -13.90 4.37
N VAL A 159 -4.72 -15.22 4.57
CA VAL A 159 -5.18 -16.21 3.56
C VAL A 159 -6.69 -16.14 3.31
N ARG A 160 -7.46 -15.75 4.34
CA ARG A 160 -8.91 -15.64 4.27
C ARG A 160 -9.40 -14.26 3.80
N ASP A 161 -8.52 -13.49 3.21
CA ASP A 161 -8.88 -12.19 2.64
C ASP A 161 -9.77 -12.39 1.40
N TRP A 162 -11.04 -12.05 1.54
CA TRP A 162 -12.03 -12.14 0.47
C TRP A 162 -12.16 -10.82 -0.33
N ARG A 163 -11.59 -9.70 0.17
CA ARG A 163 -11.61 -8.40 -0.49
C ARG A 163 -10.45 -8.24 -1.47
N VAL A 164 -9.25 -8.56 -0.97
CA VAL A 164 -8.02 -8.60 -1.77
C VAL A 164 -7.45 -10.01 -1.61
N PRO A 165 -7.82 -10.95 -2.49
CA PRO A 165 -7.43 -12.34 -2.34
C PRO A 165 -5.92 -12.53 -2.25
N ILE A 166 -5.48 -13.52 -1.48
CA ILE A 166 -4.06 -13.86 -1.25
C ILE A 166 -3.25 -14.01 -2.55
N GLN A 167 -3.93 -14.28 -3.67
CA GLN A 167 -3.31 -14.39 -4.98
C GLN A 167 -2.55 -13.11 -5.38
N HIS A 168 -2.96 -11.92 -4.90
CA HIS A 168 -2.23 -10.66 -5.10
C HIS A 168 -0.81 -10.76 -4.53
N ALA A 169 -0.69 -11.14 -3.27
CA ALA A 169 0.60 -11.31 -2.61
C ALA A 169 1.42 -12.47 -3.20
N GLN A 170 0.77 -13.62 -3.48
CA GLN A 170 1.43 -14.78 -4.06
C GLN A 170 1.98 -14.51 -5.47
N LYS A 171 1.24 -13.75 -6.30
CA LYS A 171 1.69 -13.36 -7.63
C LYS A 171 2.85 -12.39 -7.52
N LEU A 172 2.75 -11.40 -6.63
CA LEU A 172 3.83 -10.44 -6.37
C LEU A 172 5.12 -11.16 -5.95
N ARG A 173 5.05 -12.08 -4.99
CA ARG A 173 6.22 -12.87 -4.56
C ARG A 173 6.88 -13.60 -5.73
N ARG A 174 6.09 -14.32 -6.54
CA ARG A 174 6.63 -15.02 -7.72
C ARG A 174 7.30 -14.08 -8.73
N GLU A 175 6.72 -12.91 -8.98
CA GLU A 175 7.33 -11.94 -9.90
C GLU A 175 8.59 -11.29 -9.30
N LEU A 176 8.66 -11.07 -7.99
CA LEU A 176 9.89 -10.64 -7.32
C LEU A 176 10.99 -11.69 -7.48
N GLU A 177 10.71 -12.95 -7.19
CA GLU A 177 11.64 -14.07 -7.34
C GLU A 177 12.13 -14.23 -8.81
N LYS A 178 11.24 -14.10 -9.80
CA LYS A 178 11.60 -14.10 -11.24
C LYS A 178 12.53 -12.95 -11.63
N ASN A 179 12.40 -11.80 -10.97
CA ASN A 179 13.26 -10.64 -11.17
C ASN A 179 14.54 -10.71 -10.31
N GLY A 180 14.86 -11.89 -9.76
CA GLY A 180 16.09 -12.13 -9.01
C GLY A 180 16.09 -11.61 -7.58
N LYS A 181 14.92 -11.20 -7.05
CA LYS A 181 14.80 -10.75 -5.65
C LYS A 181 14.77 -11.96 -4.71
N VAL A 182 15.45 -11.83 -3.58
CA VAL A 182 15.66 -12.89 -2.60
C VAL A 182 14.86 -12.61 -1.32
N GLU A 183 14.07 -13.60 -0.87
CA GLU A 183 13.37 -13.51 0.41
C GLU A 183 14.37 -13.50 1.57
N GLY A 184 14.16 -12.59 2.52
CA GLY A 184 15.06 -12.35 3.65
C GLY A 184 16.19 -11.34 3.37
N GLU A 185 16.36 -10.92 2.09
CA GLU A 185 17.32 -9.89 1.68
C GLU A 185 16.63 -8.69 1.03
N ASP A 186 15.87 -8.91 -0.05
CA ASP A 186 15.16 -7.87 -0.81
C ASP A 186 13.70 -7.73 -0.37
N PHE A 187 13.07 -8.82 0.03
CA PHE A 187 11.70 -8.80 0.53
C PHE A 187 11.46 -9.79 1.67
N TRP A 188 10.45 -9.51 2.50
CA TRP A 188 9.99 -10.33 3.62
C TRP A 188 8.55 -10.71 3.43
N TRP A 189 8.15 -11.82 4.05
CA TRP A 189 6.87 -12.44 3.84
C TRP A 189 6.22 -12.91 5.14
N MET A 190 5.07 -12.30 5.50
CA MET A 190 4.22 -12.78 6.60
C MET A 190 2.84 -13.12 6.09
N VAL A 191 2.43 -14.38 6.18
CA VAL A 191 1.10 -14.84 5.81
C VAL A 191 0.46 -15.62 6.95
N LYS A 192 -0.76 -15.23 7.31
CA LYS A 192 -1.56 -15.90 8.35
C LYS A 192 -2.73 -16.65 7.73
N THR A 193 -2.79 -17.97 7.95
CA THR A 193 -3.84 -18.85 7.37
C THR A 193 -5.21 -18.63 7.97
N ASP A 194 -5.28 -18.00 9.12
CA ASP A 194 -6.46 -17.79 9.95
C ASP A 194 -6.91 -16.32 10.05
N GLU A 195 -6.30 -15.44 9.23
CA GLU A 195 -6.62 -14.02 9.12
C GLU A 195 -7.20 -13.66 7.74
N GLY A 196 -7.96 -12.54 7.72
CA GLY A 196 -8.61 -12.00 6.54
C GLY A 196 -8.02 -10.67 6.07
N HIS A 197 -8.92 -9.71 5.75
CA HIS A 197 -8.54 -8.36 5.30
C HIS A 197 -8.09 -7.50 6.50
N GLY A 198 -6.90 -7.76 6.98
CA GLY A 198 -6.32 -7.27 8.22
C GLY A 198 -6.28 -8.35 9.31
N PHE A 199 -5.36 -8.21 10.25
CA PHE A 199 -5.21 -9.15 11.36
C PHE A 199 -6.08 -8.73 12.54
N TYR A 200 -6.86 -9.67 13.05
CA TYR A 200 -7.77 -9.44 14.18
C TYR A 200 -7.35 -10.19 15.43
N LYS A 201 -6.68 -11.34 15.29
CA LYS A 201 -6.20 -12.12 16.41
C LYS A 201 -5.04 -11.43 17.10
N GLU A 202 -5.12 -11.33 18.43
CA GLU A 202 -4.12 -10.61 19.24
C GLU A 202 -2.70 -11.15 19.01
N ALA A 203 -2.51 -12.47 19.03
CA ALA A 203 -1.21 -13.08 18.79
C ALA A 203 -0.62 -12.71 17.42
N ASN A 204 -1.44 -12.71 16.36
CA ASN A 204 -0.99 -12.36 15.02
C ASN A 204 -0.68 -10.85 14.91
N LYS A 205 -1.43 -9.99 15.62
CA LYS A 205 -1.12 -8.55 15.70
C LYS A 205 0.18 -8.29 16.44
N MET A 206 0.40 -8.97 17.57
CA MET A 206 1.64 -8.82 18.34
C MET A 206 2.85 -9.23 17.51
N GLU A 207 2.76 -10.37 16.82
CA GLU A 207 3.81 -10.82 15.90
C GLU A 207 4.05 -9.80 14.78
N LEU A 208 2.99 -9.30 14.13
CA LEU A 208 3.10 -8.27 13.11
C LEU A 208 3.81 -7.02 13.62
N TYR A 209 3.41 -6.49 14.79
CA TYR A 209 4.04 -5.28 15.33
C TYR A 209 5.48 -5.51 15.76
N THR A 210 5.82 -6.68 16.27
CA THR A 210 7.21 -7.06 16.58
C THR A 210 8.07 -7.07 15.31
N GLU A 211 7.59 -7.72 14.26
CA GLU A 211 8.32 -7.78 12.99
C GLU A 211 8.37 -6.42 12.26
N LEU A 212 7.33 -5.58 12.39
CA LEU A 212 7.36 -4.20 11.88
C LEU A 212 8.42 -3.36 12.60
N GLU A 213 8.52 -3.49 13.92
CA GLU A 213 9.55 -2.80 14.72
C GLU A 213 10.96 -3.20 14.28
N GLU A 214 11.20 -4.49 14.09
CA GLU A 214 12.49 -5.00 13.61
C GLU A 214 12.78 -4.56 12.16
N PHE A 215 11.76 -4.60 11.29
CA PHE A 215 11.90 -4.22 9.90
C PHE A 215 12.20 -2.72 9.74
N PHE A 216 11.43 -1.86 10.41
CA PHE A 216 11.69 -0.40 10.37
C PHE A 216 13.03 -0.07 11.03
N GLY A 217 13.38 -0.66 12.16
CA GLY A 217 14.66 -0.45 12.83
C GLY A 217 15.88 -0.87 12.01
N ARG A 218 15.71 -1.78 11.05
CA ARG A 218 16.79 -2.18 10.11
C ARG A 218 17.09 -1.11 9.06
N TYR A 219 16.08 -0.38 8.62
CA TYR A 219 16.19 0.54 7.48
C TYR A 219 16.13 2.02 7.85
N LEU A 220 15.43 2.37 8.92
CA LEU A 220 15.38 3.73 9.46
C LEU A 220 16.44 3.86 10.53
N LYS A 221 17.42 4.73 10.32
CA LYS A 221 18.48 4.98 11.29
C LYS A 221 17.94 5.86 12.41
N ASP A 222 18.43 5.60 13.62
CA ASP A 222 18.31 6.57 14.71
C ASP A 222 19.01 7.86 14.27
N SER A 223 18.24 8.97 14.19
CA SER A 223 18.73 10.30 13.87
C SER A 223 19.22 11.02 15.12
#